data_150790371e9357f59a3832f9e6459f6d
#
_entry.id   150790371e9357f59a3832f9e6459f6d
#
_cell.length_a   1.000
_cell.length_b   1.000
_cell.length_c   1.000
_cell.angle_alpha   90.00
_cell.angle_beta   90.00
_cell.angle_gamma   90.00
#
_symmetry.space_group_name_H-M   'P 1'
#
loop_
_entity.id
_entity.type
_entity.pdbx_description
1 polymer ?
#
loop_
_entity_poly.entity_id
_entity_poly.type
_entity_poly.pdbx_seq_one_letter_code
_entity_poly.pdbx_strand_id
1 'polypeptide(L)'
;EASFGVRALPTYNFDKAAVIVSFGADFLGNWLNADYAKQYVTARNPKNGKMAKHYQVESTLSLTGSNADDRIQIKPSEQAGLLSNLYSALNGGTADSRIAKIANDLVNNRGKSIVVCNSNDAEVQTLVNAINNKLGNYENTLSLSTPSYLKQGNDAEVTALVAEMNAGNIAALITYNVNPSYTLQNADAYNAGLEKVELTIATSLYNDESASKM
;
A
#
# COMPACT_ATOMS: atom_id res chain seq x y z
N GLU A 1 6.51 -8.81 1.41
CA GLU A 1 7.25 -10.07 1.31
C GLU A 1 8.68 -9.92 1.83
N ALA A 2 9.46 -8.94 1.34
CA ALA A 2 10.86 -8.73 1.72
C ALA A 2 11.10 -8.61 3.24
N SER A 3 10.15 -8.05 4.00
CA SER A 3 10.31 -7.87 5.46
C SER A 3 9.94 -9.09 6.30
N PHE A 4 9.00 -9.92 5.83
CA PHE A 4 8.37 -10.96 6.67
C PHE A 4 8.26 -12.33 5.98
N GLY A 5 8.76 -12.50 4.77
CA GLY A 5 8.68 -13.74 3.99
C GLY A 5 7.26 -14.11 3.52
N VAL A 6 6.25 -13.31 3.85
CA VAL A 6 4.85 -13.55 3.50
C VAL A 6 4.35 -12.48 2.54
N ARG A 7 3.75 -12.90 1.43
CA ARG A 7 3.13 -12.02 0.46
C ARG A 7 1.69 -11.69 0.87
N ALA A 8 1.56 -10.76 1.79
CA ALA A 8 0.28 -10.33 2.32
C ALA A 8 0.37 -8.90 2.89
N LEU A 9 -0.77 -8.23 3.01
CA LEU A 9 -0.87 -6.97 3.72
C LEU A 9 -1.16 -7.26 5.20
N PRO A 10 -0.54 -6.56 6.14
CA PRO A 10 -0.94 -6.65 7.54
C PRO A 10 -2.37 -6.15 7.71
N THR A 11 -3.05 -6.67 8.73
CA THR A 11 -4.30 -6.04 9.20
C THR A 11 -3.93 -4.75 9.94
N TYR A 12 -4.55 -3.65 9.55
CA TYR A 12 -4.38 -2.34 10.17
C TYR A 12 -5.54 -2.09 11.14
N ASN A 13 -5.23 -1.81 12.42
CA ASN A 13 -6.19 -1.52 13.46
C ASN A 13 -6.09 -0.04 13.87
N PHE A 14 -6.66 0.85 13.06
CA PHE A 14 -6.63 2.29 13.32
C PHE A 14 -7.36 2.67 14.62
N ASP A 15 -8.36 1.88 15.02
CA ASP A 15 -9.12 2.05 16.26
C ASP A 15 -8.29 1.86 17.53
N LYS A 16 -7.15 1.15 17.43
CA LYS A 16 -6.22 0.92 18.55
C LYS A 16 -5.09 1.94 18.62
N ALA A 17 -4.95 2.80 17.60
CA ALA A 17 -3.85 3.75 17.54
C ALA A 17 -4.14 5.01 18.37
N ALA A 18 -3.19 5.44 19.18
CA ALA A 18 -3.17 6.75 19.82
C ALA A 18 -2.52 7.81 18.93
N VAL A 19 -1.61 7.40 18.03
CA VAL A 19 -0.97 8.26 17.04
C VAL A 19 -1.04 7.58 15.68
N ILE A 20 -1.59 8.29 14.69
CA ILE A 20 -1.69 7.87 13.30
C ILE A 20 -0.80 8.79 12.47
N VAL A 21 0.11 8.22 11.69
CA VAL A 21 0.98 8.95 10.76
C VAL A 21 0.81 8.34 9.37
N SER A 22 0.33 9.12 8.43
CA SER A 22 0.15 8.71 7.05
C SER A 22 1.03 9.53 6.11
N PHE A 23 1.78 8.82 5.28
CA PHE A 23 2.55 9.40 4.17
C PHE A 23 1.78 9.13 2.86
N GLY A 24 0.90 10.04 2.50
CA GLY A 24 0.12 10.01 1.27
C GLY A 24 -0.98 8.94 1.21
N ALA A 25 -1.14 8.08 2.21
CA ALA A 25 -2.18 7.06 2.21
C ALA A 25 -3.55 7.68 2.56
N ASP A 26 -4.44 7.75 1.57
CA ASP A 26 -5.81 8.27 1.74
C ASP A 26 -6.75 7.18 2.27
N PHE A 27 -6.50 6.75 3.52
CA PHE A 27 -7.23 5.65 4.15
C PHE A 27 -8.70 5.98 4.52
N LEU A 28 -9.10 7.24 4.48
CA LEU A 28 -10.51 7.65 4.58
C LEU A 28 -11.20 7.68 3.20
N GLY A 29 -10.42 7.73 2.12
CA GLY A 29 -10.88 7.74 0.73
C GLY A 29 -10.82 6.35 0.11
N ASN A 30 -9.74 6.07 -0.62
CA ASN A 30 -9.64 4.89 -1.49
C ASN A 30 -8.46 3.95 -1.17
N TRP A 31 -7.72 4.17 -0.07
CA TRP A 31 -6.56 3.35 0.25
C TRP A 31 -6.98 2.04 0.93
N LEU A 32 -6.75 0.92 0.25
CA LEU A 32 -6.92 -0.49 0.63
C LEU A 32 -8.33 -0.92 1.05
N ASN A 33 -8.87 -0.43 2.17
CA ASN A 33 -10.11 -0.94 2.75
C ASN A 33 -11.00 0.19 3.32
N ALA A 34 -12.27 0.21 2.95
CA ALA A 34 -13.24 1.21 3.43
C ALA A 34 -13.53 1.12 4.95
N ASP A 35 -13.26 -0.02 5.61
CA ASP A 35 -13.48 -0.19 7.06
C ASP A 35 -12.54 0.69 7.90
N TYR A 36 -11.45 1.18 7.33
CA TYR A 36 -10.53 2.08 8.04
C TYR A 36 -11.20 3.40 8.45
N ALA A 37 -12.17 3.89 7.68
CA ALA A 37 -12.94 5.08 8.06
C ALA A 37 -13.74 4.85 9.35
N LYS A 38 -14.36 3.69 9.51
CA LYS A 38 -15.08 3.30 10.75
C LYS A 38 -14.12 3.18 11.93
N GLN A 39 -12.98 2.54 11.76
CA GLN A 39 -11.95 2.40 12.79
C GLN A 39 -11.41 3.76 13.20
N TYR A 40 -11.14 4.66 12.24
CA TYR A 40 -10.69 6.01 12.50
C TYR A 40 -11.68 6.83 13.32
N VAL A 41 -12.99 6.77 12.98
CA VAL A 41 -14.04 7.42 13.76
C VAL A 41 -14.09 6.88 15.19
N THR A 42 -13.88 5.58 15.38
CA THR A 42 -13.80 4.97 16.72
C THR A 42 -12.62 5.52 17.52
N ALA A 43 -11.43 5.61 16.92
CA ALA A 43 -10.22 6.15 17.58
C ALA A 43 -10.34 7.65 17.90
N ARG A 44 -11.17 8.38 17.15
CA ARG A 44 -11.31 9.84 17.27
C ARG A 44 -12.65 10.27 17.87
N ASN A 45 -13.37 9.36 18.52
CA ASN A 45 -14.62 9.69 19.18
C ASN A 45 -14.33 10.42 20.52
N PRO A 46 -14.72 11.71 20.67
CA PRO A 46 -14.44 12.48 21.87
C PRO A 46 -15.13 11.92 23.14
N LYS A 47 -16.19 11.12 22.97
CA LYS A 47 -16.87 10.44 24.10
C LYS A 47 -15.97 9.43 24.80
N ASN A 48 -14.89 8.97 24.15
CA ASN A 48 -13.91 8.02 24.73
C ASN A 48 -12.86 8.73 25.61
N GLY A 49 -12.96 10.06 25.80
CA GLY A 49 -12.08 10.86 26.65
C GLY A 49 -10.72 11.21 26.03
N LYS A 50 -10.22 10.44 25.09
CA LYS A 50 -8.98 10.71 24.32
C LYS A 50 -9.23 10.42 22.85
N MET A 51 -8.78 11.32 21.98
CA MET A 51 -8.78 11.10 20.52
C MET A 51 -7.38 10.78 20.04
N ALA A 52 -7.26 9.88 19.07
CA ALA A 52 -6.02 9.63 18.38
C ALA A 52 -5.48 10.91 17.71
N LYS A 53 -4.20 11.17 17.84
CA LYS A 53 -3.53 12.26 17.11
C LYS A 53 -3.23 11.80 15.68
N HIS A 54 -3.59 12.61 14.68
CA HIS A 54 -3.40 12.27 13.27
C HIS A 54 -2.51 13.27 12.55
N TYR A 55 -1.45 12.76 11.95
CA TYR A 55 -0.51 13.46 11.08
C TYR A 55 -0.64 12.96 9.66
N GLN A 56 -0.88 13.87 8.71
CA GLN A 56 -0.89 13.56 7.29
C GLN A 56 0.24 14.30 6.59
N VAL A 57 1.15 13.56 5.96
CA VAL A 57 2.26 14.06 5.14
C VAL A 57 1.95 13.73 3.69
N GLU A 58 1.64 14.74 2.86
CA GLU A 58 1.16 14.50 1.50
C GLU A 58 1.41 15.68 0.57
N SER A 59 1.36 15.45 -0.73
CA SER A 59 1.53 16.50 -1.75
C SER A 59 0.21 17.19 -2.08
N THR A 60 -0.86 16.43 -2.23
CA THR A 60 -2.20 16.90 -2.61
C THR A 60 -3.15 16.71 -1.43
N LEU A 61 -4.06 17.65 -1.22
CA LEU A 61 -5.05 17.54 -0.14
C LEU A 61 -6.00 16.36 -0.43
N SER A 62 -5.91 15.33 0.40
CA SER A 62 -6.79 14.15 0.37
C SER A 62 -7.96 14.30 1.36
N LEU A 63 -8.92 13.37 1.29
CA LEU A 63 -9.97 13.28 2.32
C LEU A 63 -9.36 13.00 3.70
N THR A 64 -8.35 12.15 3.77
CA THR A 64 -7.59 11.85 4.98
C THR A 64 -6.88 13.10 5.50
N GLY A 65 -6.21 13.86 4.61
CA GLY A 65 -5.51 15.08 4.99
C GLY A 65 -6.43 16.19 5.48
N SER A 66 -7.64 16.29 4.96
CA SER A 66 -8.64 17.29 5.43
C SER A 66 -9.16 16.99 6.85
N ASN A 67 -8.97 15.75 7.33
CA ASN A 67 -9.38 15.32 8.67
C ASN A 67 -8.19 15.21 9.66
N ALA A 68 -6.95 15.48 9.22
CA ALA A 68 -5.78 15.43 10.08
C ALA A 68 -5.72 16.58 11.08
N ASP A 69 -5.11 16.34 12.25
CA ASP A 69 -4.82 17.40 13.22
C ASP A 69 -3.66 18.28 12.75
N ASP A 70 -2.64 17.65 12.14
CA ASP A 70 -1.51 18.35 11.55
C ASP A 70 -1.28 17.78 10.13
N ARG A 71 -1.37 18.65 9.13
CA ARG A 71 -1.06 18.31 7.74
C ARG A 71 0.24 18.98 7.32
N ILE A 72 1.16 18.19 6.76
CA ILE A 72 2.47 18.65 6.27
C ILE A 72 2.48 18.45 4.76
N GLN A 73 2.53 19.57 4.02
CA GLN A 73 2.64 19.51 2.57
C GLN A 73 4.09 19.27 2.15
N ILE A 74 4.28 18.31 1.25
CA ILE A 74 5.58 17.93 0.71
C ILE A 74 5.50 17.74 -0.81
N LYS A 75 6.64 17.75 -1.49
CA LYS A 75 6.73 17.27 -2.87
C LYS A 75 6.71 15.73 -2.88
N PRO A 76 6.16 15.08 -3.91
CA PRO A 76 6.18 13.61 -4.01
C PRO A 76 7.60 13.03 -3.89
N SER A 77 8.60 13.71 -4.46
CA SER A 77 10.01 13.30 -4.39
C SER A 77 10.64 13.38 -3.00
N GLU A 78 10.04 14.10 -2.05
CA GLU A 78 10.55 14.22 -0.67
C GLU A 78 10.06 13.11 0.26
N GLN A 79 9.02 12.35 -0.15
CA GLN A 79 8.36 11.37 0.72
C GLN A 79 9.32 10.30 1.26
N ALA A 80 10.10 9.66 0.38
CA ALA A 80 11.06 8.63 0.78
C ALA A 80 12.16 9.20 1.68
N GLY A 81 12.66 10.40 1.37
CA GLY A 81 13.68 11.10 2.18
C GLY A 81 13.19 11.43 3.59
N LEU A 82 11.94 11.90 3.73
CA LEU A 82 11.36 12.19 5.04
C LEU A 82 11.10 10.91 5.86
N LEU A 83 10.68 9.82 5.22
CA LEU A 83 10.54 8.52 5.88
C LEU A 83 11.90 8.00 6.38
N SER A 84 12.97 8.12 5.56
CA SER A 84 14.31 7.76 5.94
C SER A 84 14.81 8.61 7.12
N ASN A 85 14.53 9.91 7.09
CA ASN A 85 14.88 10.80 8.20
C ASN A 85 14.09 10.46 9.47
N LEU A 86 12.78 10.12 9.35
CA LEU A 86 11.97 9.65 10.48
C LEU A 86 12.59 8.40 11.11
N TYR A 87 12.97 7.42 10.30
CA TYR A 87 13.63 6.21 10.79
C TYR A 87 14.94 6.51 11.51
N SER A 88 15.76 7.40 10.94
CA SER A 88 17.01 7.88 11.57
C SER A 88 16.73 8.56 12.93
N ALA A 89 15.74 9.44 12.99
CA ALA A 89 15.34 10.12 14.22
C ALA A 89 14.89 9.15 15.32
N LEU A 90 14.14 8.10 14.96
CA LEU A 90 13.74 7.04 15.89
C LEU A 90 14.92 6.18 16.39
N ASN A 91 16.08 6.27 15.74
CA ASN A 91 17.34 5.64 16.14
C ASN A 91 18.33 6.62 16.79
N GLY A 92 17.89 7.82 17.20
CA GLY A 92 18.71 8.82 17.88
C GLY A 92 19.37 9.85 16.98
N GLY A 93 19.05 9.83 15.67
CA GLY A 93 19.49 10.87 14.72
C GLY A 93 18.67 12.16 14.86
N THR A 94 19.08 13.19 14.12
CA THR A 94 18.39 14.48 14.08
C THR A 94 17.16 14.39 13.18
N ALA A 95 16.00 14.77 13.70
CA ALA A 95 14.76 14.87 12.93
C ALA A 95 14.75 16.14 12.06
N ASP A 96 14.26 16.03 10.82
CA ASP A 96 13.87 17.19 10.03
C ASP A 96 12.80 17.98 10.81
N SER A 97 12.90 19.31 10.80
CA SER A 97 12.04 20.20 11.59
C SER A 97 10.54 19.98 11.31
N ARG A 98 10.19 19.59 10.08
CA ARG A 98 8.80 19.31 9.66
C ARG A 98 8.21 18.07 10.35
N ILE A 99 9.02 17.10 10.71
CA ILE A 99 8.57 15.82 11.30
C ILE A 99 9.09 15.58 12.72
N ALA A 100 9.81 16.54 13.32
CA ALA A 100 10.33 16.42 14.67
C ALA A 100 9.25 16.12 15.72
N LYS A 101 8.09 16.79 15.59
CA LYS A 101 6.93 16.56 16.46
C LYS A 101 6.37 15.14 16.26
N ILE A 102 6.29 14.67 15.00
CA ILE A 102 5.87 13.31 14.68
C ILE A 102 6.77 12.28 15.35
N ALA A 103 8.10 12.43 15.22
CA ALA A 103 9.06 11.53 15.82
C ALA A 103 8.90 11.45 17.34
N ASN A 104 8.74 12.59 18.02
CA ASN A 104 8.54 12.65 19.47
C ASN A 104 7.23 11.95 19.89
N ASP A 105 6.11 12.22 19.18
CA ASP A 105 4.82 11.63 19.52
C ASP A 105 4.84 10.11 19.29
N LEU A 106 5.51 9.63 18.23
CA LEU A 106 5.69 8.20 17.97
C LEU A 106 6.50 7.51 19.07
N VAL A 107 7.62 8.13 19.52
CA VAL A 107 8.44 7.59 20.62
C VAL A 107 7.63 7.48 21.92
N ASN A 108 6.82 8.50 22.23
CA ASN A 108 5.99 8.54 23.44
C ASN A 108 4.79 7.58 23.37
N ASN A 109 4.44 7.07 22.18
CA ASN A 109 3.31 6.18 21.98
C ASN A 109 3.73 4.85 21.33
N ARG A 110 4.86 4.27 21.74
CA ARG A 110 5.31 2.94 21.29
C ARG A 110 4.25 1.89 21.54
N GLY A 111 4.03 1.00 20.56
CA GLY A 111 3.01 -0.05 20.59
C GLY A 111 1.56 0.47 20.45
N LYS A 112 1.38 1.80 20.36
CA LYS A 112 0.06 2.47 20.23
C LYS A 112 0.04 3.47 19.08
N SER A 113 0.90 3.29 18.11
CA SER A 113 0.97 4.14 16.93
C SER A 113 0.80 3.30 15.66
N ILE A 114 0.57 3.97 14.53
CA ILE A 114 0.51 3.34 13.23
C ILE A 114 1.14 4.28 12.20
N VAL A 115 2.04 3.75 11.39
CA VAL A 115 2.67 4.49 10.30
C VAL A 115 2.35 3.79 9.00
N VAL A 116 1.74 4.50 8.06
CA VAL A 116 1.35 3.99 6.75
C VAL A 116 1.88 4.87 5.61
N CYS A 117 2.03 4.28 4.43
CA CYS A 117 2.50 4.97 3.23
C CYS A 117 1.79 4.43 1.98
N ASN A 118 1.51 5.31 1.02
CA ASN A 118 0.89 4.95 -0.26
C ASN A 118 1.89 4.54 -1.35
N SER A 119 3.19 4.59 -1.08
CA SER A 119 4.21 4.26 -2.09
C SER A 119 4.09 2.80 -2.54
N ASN A 120 4.26 2.57 -3.86
CA ASN A 120 4.41 1.23 -4.44
C ASN A 120 5.88 0.79 -4.50
N ASP A 121 6.81 1.63 -4.05
CA ASP A 121 8.22 1.30 -3.96
C ASP A 121 8.48 0.32 -2.81
N ALA A 122 9.08 -0.84 -3.12
CA ALA A 122 9.34 -1.90 -2.17
C ALA A 122 10.34 -1.48 -1.07
N GLU A 123 11.33 -0.64 -1.39
CA GLU A 123 12.30 -0.13 -0.41
C GLU A 123 11.62 0.81 0.58
N VAL A 124 10.76 1.70 0.08
CA VAL A 124 9.96 2.60 0.92
C VAL A 124 9.03 1.82 1.85
N GLN A 125 8.36 0.78 1.35
CA GLN A 125 7.49 -0.07 2.17
C GLN A 125 8.29 -0.88 3.21
N THR A 126 9.48 -1.36 2.85
CA THR A 126 10.40 -2.02 3.80
C THR A 126 10.82 -1.07 4.92
N LEU A 127 11.07 0.19 4.59
CA LEU A 127 11.39 1.23 5.58
C LEU A 127 10.19 1.51 6.51
N VAL A 128 8.98 1.60 5.98
CA VAL A 128 7.75 1.75 6.78
C VAL A 128 7.56 0.56 7.74
N ASN A 129 7.82 -0.66 7.25
CA ASN A 129 7.79 -1.85 8.09
C ASN A 129 8.85 -1.79 9.21
N ALA A 130 10.06 -1.34 8.90
CA ALA A 130 11.13 -1.16 9.90
C ALA A 130 10.76 -0.10 10.96
N ILE A 131 10.13 1.01 10.57
CA ILE A 131 9.60 2.03 11.48
C ILE A 131 8.55 1.42 12.42
N ASN A 132 7.55 0.72 11.89
CA ASN A 132 6.52 0.10 12.70
C ASN A 132 7.08 -0.98 13.64
N ASN A 133 8.04 -1.76 13.18
CA ASN A 133 8.73 -2.75 14.01
C ASN A 133 9.52 -2.09 15.15
N LYS A 134 10.27 -1.04 14.86
CA LYS A 134 11.03 -0.25 15.85
C LYS A 134 10.11 0.35 16.93
N LEU A 135 8.88 0.74 16.53
CA LEU A 135 7.88 1.28 17.44
C LEU A 135 7.11 0.21 18.23
N GLY A 136 7.30 -1.08 17.92
CA GLY A 136 6.56 -2.17 18.56
C GLY A 136 5.07 -2.18 18.19
N ASN A 137 4.73 -1.75 16.97
CA ASN A 137 3.35 -1.65 16.50
C ASN A 137 2.77 -2.99 16.05
N TYR A 138 3.61 -3.96 15.62
CA TYR A 138 3.17 -5.30 15.24
C TYR A 138 2.57 -6.04 16.42
N GLU A 139 1.50 -6.80 16.14
CA GLU A 139 0.61 -7.50 17.08
C GLU A 139 -0.16 -6.58 18.06
N ASN A 140 -0.05 -5.25 17.86
CA ASN A 140 -0.82 -4.24 18.58
C ASN A 140 -1.76 -3.48 17.64
N THR A 141 -1.20 -2.52 16.87
CA THR A 141 -1.94 -1.72 15.88
C THR A 141 -1.83 -2.28 14.46
N LEU A 142 -0.85 -3.16 14.21
CA LEU A 142 -0.73 -3.96 13.00
C LEU A 142 -0.65 -5.44 13.37
N SER A 143 -1.27 -6.32 12.56
CA SER A 143 -1.17 -7.76 12.77
C SER A 143 -0.80 -8.49 11.49
N LEU A 144 0.11 -9.46 11.60
CA LEU A 144 0.46 -10.43 10.57
C LEU A 144 -0.18 -11.80 10.83
N SER A 145 -0.78 -12.02 11.99
CA SER A 145 -1.47 -13.27 12.35
C SER A 145 -2.80 -13.43 11.59
N THR A 146 -3.40 -12.31 11.16
CA THR A 146 -4.61 -12.29 10.32
C THR A 146 -4.39 -11.40 9.11
N PRO A 147 -3.51 -11.79 8.17
CA PRO A 147 -3.15 -10.93 7.06
C PRO A 147 -4.28 -10.82 6.03
N SER A 148 -4.29 -9.71 5.28
CA SER A 148 -5.19 -9.53 4.16
C SER A 148 -4.52 -9.97 2.85
N TYR A 149 -5.23 -10.78 2.07
CA TYR A 149 -4.80 -11.26 0.76
C TYR A 149 -5.44 -10.51 -0.42
N LEU A 150 -5.96 -9.30 -0.19
CA LEU A 150 -6.68 -8.51 -1.21
C LEU A 150 -5.82 -8.04 -2.39
N LYS A 151 -4.53 -7.92 -2.22
CA LYS A 151 -3.58 -7.42 -3.23
C LYS A 151 -2.46 -8.44 -3.45
N GLN A 152 -2.78 -9.53 -4.16
CA GLN A 152 -1.82 -10.61 -4.43
C GLN A 152 -1.37 -10.70 -5.90
N GLY A 153 -1.56 -9.67 -6.70
CA GLY A 153 -1.04 -9.62 -8.07
C GLY A 153 0.47 -9.93 -8.10
N ASN A 154 0.93 -10.71 -9.09
CA ASN A 154 2.32 -11.11 -9.23
C ASN A 154 2.84 -10.82 -10.63
N ASP A 155 3.48 -9.69 -10.82
CA ASP A 155 3.98 -9.25 -12.13
C ASP A 155 5.06 -10.20 -12.68
N ALA A 156 5.84 -10.85 -11.80
CA ALA A 156 6.84 -11.85 -12.21
C ALA A 156 6.17 -13.09 -12.82
N GLU A 157 5.09 -13.58 -12.22
CA GLU A 157 4.32 -14.72 -12.77
C GLU A 157 3.62 -14.35 -14.07
N VAL A 158 3.08 -13.13 -14.19
CA VAL A 158 2.50 -12.67 -15.45
C VAL A 158 3.56 -12.57 -16.53
N THR A 159 4.77 -12.08 -16.20
CA THR A 159 5.90 -12.04 -17.13
C THR A 159 6.33 -13.45 -17.57
N ALA A 160 6.39 -14.40 -16.63
CA ALA A 160 6.69 -15.80 -16.93
C ALA A 160 5.61 -16.42 -17.82
N LEU A 161 4.33 -16.19 -17.54
CA LEU A 161 3.22 -16.64 -18.39
C LEU A 161 3.38 -16.15 -19.84
N VAL A 162 3.67 -14.85 -20.02
CA VAL A 162 3.89 -14.28 -21.36
C VAL A 162 5.08 -14.95 -22.08
N ALA A 163 6.14 -15.27 -21.35
CA ALA A 163 7.29 -15.99 -21.92
C ALA A 163 6.90 -17.42 -22.35
N GLU A 164 6.13 -18.15 -21.53
CA GLU A 164 5.63 -19.49 -21.85
C GLU A 164 4.67 -19.49 -23.05
N MET A 165 3.78 -18.48 -23.14
CA MET A 165 2.93 -18.29 -24.31
C MET A 165 3.79 -18.12 -25.58
N ASN A 166 4.82 -17.28 -25.53
CA ASN A 166 5.74 -17.07 -26.67
C ASN A 166 6.58 -18.30 -27.02
N ALA A 167 6.83 -19.19 -26.05
CA ALA A 167 7.48 -20.47 -26.27
C ALA A 167 6.53 -21.55 -26.83
N GLY A 168 5.22 -21.30 -26.91
CA GLY A 168 4.22 -22.27 -27.37
C GLY A 168 3.87 -23.34 -26.32
N ASN A 169 4.16 -23.08 -25.05
CA ASN A 169 3.92 -24.04 -23.97
C ASN A 169 2.50 -23.95 -23.37
N ILE A 170 1.70 -22.98 -23.80
CA ILE A 170 0.34 -22.76 -23.30
C ILE A 170 -0.67 -23.24 -24.34
N ALA A 171 -1.41 -24.30 -24.02
CA ALA A 171 -2.44 -24.84 -24.90
C ALA A 171 -3.75 -24.04 -24.84
N ALA A 172 -4.10 -23.51 -23.67
CA ALA A 172 -5.34 -22.72 -23.49
C ALA A 172 -5.12 -21.54 -22.55
N LEU A 173 -5.71 -20.37 -22.88
CA LEU A 173 -5.73 -19.18 -22.07
C LEU A 173 -7.16 -18.69 -21.88
N ILE A 174 -7.56 -18.51 -20.63
CA ILE A 174 -8.87 -17.93 -20.28
C ILE A 174 -8.61 -16.62 -19.53
N THR A 175 -9.17 -15.52 -20.03
CA THR A 175 -9.13 -14.22 -19.35
C THR A 175 -10.50 -13.87 -18.79
N TYR A 176 -10.54 -13.38 -17.55
CA TYR A 176 -11.76 -12.96 -16.88
C TYR A 176 -11.67 -11.50 -16.49
N ASN A 177 -12.45 -10.65 -17.16
CA ASN A 177 -12.59 -9.22 -16.88
C ASN A 177 -11.26 -8.48 -16.76
N VAL A 178 -10.30 -8.81 -17.64
CA VAL A 178 -8.97 -8.18 -17.73
C VAL A 178 -8.64 -7.86 -19.19
N ASN A 179 -7.90 -6.78 -19.40
CA ASN A 179 -7.45 -6.35 -20.72
C ASN A 179 -5.92 -6.25 -20.79
N PRO A 180 -5.19 -7.38 -20.86
CA PRO A 180 -3.73 -7.39 -20.86
C PRO A 180 -3.10 -6.68 -22.06
N SER A 181 -3.75 -6.70 -23.23
CA SER A 181 -3.28 -5.98 -24.44
C SER A 181 -3.19 -4.47 -24.25
N TYR A 182 -3.93 -3.93 -23.26
CA TYR A 182 -3.90 -2.50 -22.91
C TYR A 182 -3.11 -2.23 -21.65
N THR A 183 -3.21 -3.11 -20.63
CA THR A 183 -2.71 -2.80 -19.28
C THR A 183 -1.28 -3.27 -19.02
N LEU A 184 -0.76 -4.25 -19.78
CA LEU A 184 0.60 -4.74 -19.60
C LEU A 184 1.62 -3.78 -20.19
N GLN A 185 2.74 -3.60 -19.50
CA GLN A 185 3.87 -2.78 -19.98
C GLN A 185 4.43 -3.31 -21.29
N ASN A 186 4.45 -4.63 -21.48
CA ASN A 186 4.91 -5.30 -22.71
C ASN A 186 3.73 -5.99 -23.41
N ALA A 187 2.75 -5.19 -23.81
CA ALA A 187 1.54 -5.67 -24.49
C ALA A 187 1.86 -6.36 -25.83
N ASP A 188 2.91 -5.93 -26.55
CA ASP A 188 3.31 -6.53 -27.82
C ASP A 188 3.74 -7.98 -27.64
N ALA A 189 4.53 -8.30 -26.61
CA ALA A 189 4.92 -9.67 -26.30
C ALA A 189 3.72 -10.53 -25.89
N TYR A 190 2.75 -9.99 -25.15
CA TYR A 190 1.52 -10.68 -24.83
C TYR A 190 0.71 -11.00 -26.11
N ASN A 191 0.54 -10.01 -27.00
CA ASN A 191 -0.19 -10.20 -28.26
C ASN A 191 0.48 -11.23 -29.17
N ALA A 192 1.81 -11.19 -29.29
CA ALA A 192 2.57 -12.21 -30.04
C ALA A 192 2.44 -13.61 -29.44
N GLY A 193 2.37 -13.69 -28.12
CA GLY A 193 2.11 -14.95 -27.40
C GLY A 193 0.71 -15.50 -27.63
N LEU A 194 -0.32 -14.64 -27.71
CA LEU A 194 -1.70 -15.05 -28.01
C LEU A 194 -1.83 -15.82 -29.33
N GLU A 195 -1.11 -15.41 -30.35
CA GLU A 195 -1.13 -16.06 -31.67
C GLU A 195 -0.62 -17.51 -31.63
N LYS A 196 0.08 -17.91 -30.56
CA LYS A 196 0.65 -19.25 -30.37
C LYS A 196 -0.17 -20.14 -29.44
N VAL A 197 -1.19 -19.59 -28.80
CA VAL A 197 -2.10 -20.33 -27.92
C VAL A 197 -3.23 -20.93 -28.75
N GLU A 198 -3.44 -22.26 -28.68
CA GLU A 198 -4.42 -22.95 -29.50
C GLU A 198 -5.87 -22.58 -29.17
N LEU A 199 -6.17 -22.37 -27.88
CA LEU A 199 -7.50 -21.99 -27.42
C LEU A 199 -7.43 -20.73 -26.55
N THR A 200 -8.07 -19.67 -27.00
CA THR A 200 -8.19 -18.44 -26.22
C THR A 200 -9.67 -18.13 -25.95
N ILE A 201 -9.98 -17.75 -24.70
CA ILE A 201 -11.35 -17.41 -24.27
C ILE A 201 -11.29 -16.12 -23.44
N ALA A 202 -11.96 -15.07 -23.92
CA ALA A 202 -12.19 -13.86 -23.15
C ALA A 202 -13.61 -13.85 -22.55
N THR A 203 -13.69 -13.63 -21.24
CA THR A 203 -14.98 -13.36 -20.56
C THR A 203 -14.97 -11.94 -20.06
N SER A 204 -15.34 -11.01 -20.94
CA SER A 204 -15.40 -9.57 -20.67
C SER A 204 -16.77 -9.01 -21.09
N LEU A 205 -17.13 -7.84 -20.52
CA LEU A 205 -18.39 -7.16 -20.87
C LEU A 205 -18.31 -6.46 -22.24
N TYR A 206 -17.10 -6.14 -22.69
CA TYR A 206 -16.84 -5.40 -23.92
C TYR A 206 -15.85 -6.15 -24.80
N ASN A 207 -15.95 -5.93 -26.10
CA ASN A 207 -14.95 -6.39 -27.05
C ASN A 207 -13.76 -5.40 -27.04
N ASP A 208 -12.94 -5.50 -25.98
CA ASP A 208 -11.75 -4.67 -25.80
C ASP A 208 -10.55 -5.15 -26.63
N GLU A 209 -9.38 -4.54 -26.44
CA GLU A 209 -8.16 -4.81 -27.23
C GLU A 209 -7.67 -6.26 -27.04
N SER A 210 -7.92 -6.88 -25.89
CA SER A 210 -7.59 -8.29 -25.65
C SER A 210 -8.67 -9.21 -26.23
N ALA A 211 -9.93 -8.97 -25.89
CA ALA A 211 -11.04 -9.81 -26.34
C ALA A 211 -11.16 -9.87 -27.86
N SER A 212 -10.82 -8.78 -28.55
CA SER A 212 -10.85 -8.71 -30.03
C SER A 212 -9.81 -9.61 -30.72
N LYS A 213 -8.85 -10.14 -29.98
CA LYS A 213 -7.74 -11.00 -30.47
C LYS A 213 -7.84 -12.45 -29.99
N MET A 214 -8.87 -12.78 -29.25
CA MET A 214 -9.06 -14.09 -28.60
C MET A 214 -10.21 -14.89 -29.24
#